data_d84e12521148437346a777d859085484
#
_entry.id   d84e12521148437346a777d859085484
#
_cell.length_a   1.000
_cell.length_b   1.000
_cell.length_c   1.000
_cell.angle_alpha   90.00
_cell.angle_beta   90.00
_cell.angle_gamma   90.00
#
_symmetry.space_group_name_H-M   'P 1'
#
loop_
_entity.id
_entity.type
_entity.pdbx_description
1 polymer ?
#
loop_
_entity_poly.entity_id
_entity_poly.type
_entity_poly.pdbx_seq_one_letter_code
_entity_poly.pdbx_strand_id
1 'polypeptide(L)'
;MKYTHSVAFATLIALSTVGCSHKYSPPSIQADQPSTHKLARFKRVMTKVAKSTQYNKRYHRMDLNTPEKKAWFKDLMYQLWNRDITRKAFLAEGYQRYPGHSYEFYFIAEGFQKNS
;
A
#
# COMPACT_ATOMS: atom_id res chain seq x y z
N MET A 1 48.07 17.82 1.79
CA MET A 1 47.55 17.53 1.99
C MET A 1 46.62 17.38 2.14
N LYS A 2 46.63 17.57 2.08
CA LYS A 2 45.76 17.41 2.26
C LYS A 2 44.75 17.00 2.22
N TYR A 3 44.83 16.74 2.24
CA TYR A 3 43.88 16.21 2.32
C TYR A 3 43.07 15.94 2.69
N THR A 4 43.38 15.91 2.71
CA THR A 4 42.70 15.48 3.15
C THR A 4 41.72 15.56 3.40
N HIS A 5 41.74 15.71 3.39
CA HIS A 5 40.73 15.54 3.75
C HIS A 5 39.72 15.27 3.57
N SER A 6 39.84 15.28 3.29
CA SER A 6 38.88 15.01 3.21
C SER A 6 38.17 14.34 3.42
N VAL A 7 38.36 14.17 3.52
CA VAL A 7 37.64 13.37 3.92
C VAL A 7 36.62 13.29 4.32
N ALA A 8 36.60 13.69 4.51
CA ALA A 8 35.62 13.51 5.11
C ALA A 8 34.60 13.41 4.78
N PHE A 9 34.59 13.43 4.39
CA PHE A 9 33.46 13.18 4.33
C PHE A 9 32.72 12.62 4.21
N ALA A 10 33.07 12.51 3.87
CA ALA A 10 32.38 11.74 3.69
C ALA A 10 31.66 11.20 4.34
N THR A 11 31.74 11.20 4.74
CA THR A 11 30.96 10.68 5.44
C THR A 11 29.89 10.84 5.55
N LEU A 12 29.80 11.25 5.35
CA LEU A 12 28.68 11.29 5.57
C LEU A 12 27.85 10.89 5.08
N ILE A 13 28.02 10.93 4.66
CA ILE A 13 27.16 10.54 4.23
C ILE A 13 26.59 9.67 4.33
N ALA A 14 26.92 9.35 4.47
CA ALA A 14 26.35 8.40 4.71
C ALA A 14 25.40 8.44 5.30
N LEU A 15 25.48 8.83 5.55
CA LEU A 15 24.52 8.84 6.09
C LEU A 15 23.55 8.94 5.68
N SER A 16 23.78 9.28 5.39
CA SER A 16 22.72 9.46 5.08
C SER A 16 22.09 8.58 4.57
N THR A 17 22.41 8.16 4.21
CA THR A 17 21.82 7.32 3.80
C THR A 17 21.10 6.69 4.26
N VAL A 18 21.34 6.73 4.54
CA VAL A 18 20.69 6.12 4.99
C VAL A 18 19.57 6.31 4.99
N GLY A 19 19.52 6.86 5.09
CA GLY A 19 18.37 7.03 5.34
C GLY A 19 17.45 6.81 4.51
N CYS A 20 17.58 6.76 3.76
CA CYS A 20 16.70 6.72 2.93
C CYS A 20 16.08 5.63 2.74
N SER A 21 16.59 4.86 2.78
CA SER A 21 16.05 3.79 2.44
C SER A 21 14.86 3.51 3.02
N HIS A 22 14.70 3.67 4.04
CA HIS A 22 13.62 3.13 4.51
C HIS A 22 12.50 3.78 4.33
N LYS A 23 12.49 4.50 3.79
CA LYS A 23 11.44 5.02 3.61
C LYS A 23 10.38 4.31 3.41
N TYR A 24 10.36 3.33 3.08
CA TYR A 24 9.36 2.78 2.70
C TYR A 24 8.65 2.38 3.75
N SER A 25 8.46 2.85 4.57
CA SER A 25 7.60 2.45 5.16
C SER A 25 7.30 1.84 6.24
N PRO A 26 7.65 1.02 6.46
CA PRO A 26 7.24 0.28 7.53
C PRO A 26 7.24 1.03 8.82
N PRO A 27 8.12 1.83 9.04
CA PRO A 27 8.13 2.53 10.29
C PRO A 27 6.90 3.35 10.52
N SER A 28 6.43 3.97 9.52
CA SER A 28 5.29 4.79 9.72
C SER A 28 4.10 3.97 10.08
N ILE A 29 4.02 2.78 9.59
CA ILE A 29 2.92 1.94 9.92
C ILE A 29 2.95 1.60 11.39
N GLN A 30 4.10 1.35 11.91
CA GLN A 30 4.17 1.00 13.31
C GLN A 30 3.86 2.18 14.20
N ALA A 31 4.27 3.33 13.81
CA ALA A 31 4.03 4.50 14.61
C ALA A 31 2.54 4.79 14.71
N ASP A 32 1.80 4.48 13.65
CA ASP A 32 0.41 4.78 13.62
C ASP A 32 -0.45 3.55 13.60
N GLN A 33 -0.21 2.63 14.45
CA GLN A 33 -1.02 1.43 14.51
C GLN A 33 -2.47 1.79 14.72
N PRO A 34 -3.34 1.34 13.86
CA PRO A 34 -4.75 1.65 14.01
C PRO A 34 -5.33 0.98 15.24
N SER A 35 -6.35 1.58 15.80
CA SER A 35 -7.03 1.01 16.93
C SER A 35 -7.74 -0.28 16.54
N THR A 36 -8.05 -1.09 17.51
CA THR A 36 -8.78 -2.33 17.29
C THR A 36 -10.12 -2.07 16.61
N HIS A 37 -10.80 -1.01 17.03
CA HIS A 37 -12.07 -0.65 16.44
C HIS A 37 -11.93 -0.29 14.97
N LYS A 38 -10.89 0.45 14.65
CA LYS A 38 -10.67 0.89 13.29
C LYS A 38 -10.38 -0.30 12.39
N LEU A 39 -9.55 -1.22 12.86
CA LEU A 39 -9.26 -2.43 12.10
C LEU A 39 -10.50 -3.28 11.91
N ALA A 40 -11.35 -3.37 12.92
CA ALA A 40 -12.57 -4.14 12.79
C ALA A 40 -13.50 -3.54 11.74
N ARG A 41 -13.61 -2.22 11.71
CA ARG A 41 -14.42 -1.57 10.68
C ARG A 41 -13.86 -1.80 9.29
N PHE A 42 -12.56 -1.68 9.16
CA PHE A 42 -11.92 -1.93 7.88
C PHE A 42 -12.20 -3.36 7.41
N LYS A 43 -12.05 -4.31 8.30
CA LYS A 43 -12.28 -5.72 7.94
C LYS A 43 -13.70 -5.96 7.50
N ARG A 44 -14.67 -5.30 8.13
CA ARG A 44 -16.06 -5.47 7.72
C ARG A 44 -16.27 -4.93 6.30
N VAL A 45 -15.72 -3.76 6.00
CA VAL A 45 -15.86 -3.18 4.67
C VAL A 45 -15.12 -4.04 3.65
N MET A 46 -13.91 -4.46 3.97
CA MET A 46 -13.12 -5.30 3.08
C MET A 46 -13.87 -6.61 2.76
N THR A 47 -14.50 -7.19 3.77
CA THR A 47 -15.27 -8.43 3.56
C THR A 47 -16.45 -8.19 2.63
N LYS A 48 -17.14 -7.07 2.78
CA LYS A 48 -18.26 -6.77 1.88
C LYS A 48 -17.78 -6.61 0.45
N VAL A 49 -16.67 -5.91 0.27
CA VAL A 49 -16.11 -5.73 -1.07
C VAL A 49 -15.69 -7.07 -1.65
N ALA A 50 -15.02 -7.89 -0.85
CA ALA A 50 -14.58 -9.20 -1.30
C ALA A 50 -15.77 -10.08 -1.71
N LYS A 51 -16.83 -10.06 -0.93
CA LYS A 51 -18.01 -10.84 -1.28
C LYS A 51 -18.64 -10.36 -2.58
N SER A 52 -18.64 -9.07 -2.82
CA SER A 52 -19.25 -8.54 -4.03
C SER A 52 -18.51 -8.97 -5.28
N THR A 53 -17.23 -9.31 -5.18
CA THR A 53 -16.49 -9.77 -6.35
C THR A 53 -16.99 -11.12 -6.84
N GLN A 54 -17.58 -11.92 -5.95
CA GLN A 54 -18.06 -13.25 -6.32
C GLN A 54 -19.23 -13.20 -7.29
N TYR A 55 -19.95 -12.10 -7.31
CA TYR A 55 -21.11 -11.98 -8.17
C TYR A 55 -20.82 -11.19 -9.45
N ASN A 56 -19.56 -10.83 -9.65
CA ASN A 56 -19.19 -10.03 -10.81
C ASN A 56 -18.43 -10.90 -11.80
N LYS A 57 -19.09 -11.23 -12.92
CA LYS A 57 -18.48 -12.13 -13.90
C LYS A 57 -17.27 -11.54 -14.60
N ARG A 58 -17.13 -10.24 -14.56
CA ARG A 58 -15.99 -9.59 -15.20
C ARG A 58 -14.79 -9.51 -14.29
N TYR A 59 -14.96 -9.82 -13.01
CA TYR A 59 -13.88 -9.73 -12.05
C TYR A 59 -13.01 -10.98 -12.16
N HIS A 60 -11.74 -10.78 -12.49
CA HIS A 60 -10.78 -11.89 -12.57
C HIS A 60 -9.78 -11.73 -11.42
N ARG A 61 -9.62 -12.76 -10.65
CA ARG A 61 -8.80 -12.69 -9.47
C ARG A 61 -7.35 -12.40 -9.81
N MET A 62 -6.74 -11.52 -9.03
CA MET A 62 -5.33 -11.25 -9.18
C MET A 62 -4.52 -12.34 -8.51
N ASP A 63 -3.30 -12.50 -8.98
CA ASP A 63 -2.41 -13.50 -8.40
C ASP A 63 -1.80 -12.96 -7.12
N LEU A 64 -2.37 -13.35 -6.00
CA LEU A 64 -1.89 -12.95 -4.68
C LEU A 64 -1.39 -14.19 -3.94
N ASN A 65 -0.48 -14.90 -4.58
CA ASN A 65 -0.11 -16.23 -4.10
C ASN A 65 1.04 -16.25 -3.09
N THR A 66 1.53 -15.11 -2.65
CA THR A 66 2.56 -15.06 -1.63
C THR A 66 2.09 -14.20 -0.48
N PRO A 67 2.65 -14.40 0.72
CA PRO A 67 2.31 -13.55 1.86
C PRO A 67 2.60 -12.07 1.59
N GLU A 68 3.69 -11.78 0.86
CA GLU A 68 4.05 -10.41 0.55
C GLU A 68 3.02 -9.74 -0.34
N LYS A 69 2.54 -10.46 -1.36
CA LYS A 69 1.54 -9.91 -2.25
C LYS A 69 0.25 -9.65 -1.52
N LYS A 70 -0.16 -10.57 -0.66
CA LYS A 70 -1.38 -10.40 0.13
C LYS A 70 -1.26 -9.22 1.09
N ALA A 71 -0.10 -9.09 1.72
CA ALA A 71 0.12 -7.99 2.65
C ALA A 71 0.11 -6.65 1.92
N TRP A 72 0.74 -6.59 0.77
CA TRP A 72 0.76 -5.38 -0.04
C TRP A 72 -0.66 -4.95 -0.42
N PHE A 73 -1.45 -5.89 -0.89
CA PHE A 73 -2.80 -5.58 -1.35
C PHE A 73 -3.69 -5.15 -0.19
N LYS A 74 -3.60 -5.84 0.92
CA LYS A 74 -4.37 -5.47 2.11
C LYS A 74 -4.00 -4.09 2.61
N ASP A 75 -2.72 -3.79 2.63
CA ASP A 75 -2.26 -2.49 3.06
C ASP A 75 -2.72 -1.39 2.11
N LEU A 76 -2.68 -1.65 0.81
CA LEU A 76 -3.13 -0.68 -0.17
C LEU A 76 -4.62 -0.40 -0.01
N MET A 77 -5.40 -1.45 0.21
CA MET A 77 -6.84 -1.29 0.47
C MET A 77 -7.09 -0.51 1.75
N TYR A 78 -6.30 -0.78 2.79
CA TYR A 78 -6.45 -0.05 4.04
C TYR A 78 -6.16 1.44 3.85
N GLN A 79 -5.12 1.76 3.13
CA GLN A 79 -4.77 3.16 2.88
C GLN A 79 -5.87 3.87 2.12
N LEU A 80 -6.48 3.19 1.16
CA LEU A 80 -7.61 3.78 0.43
C LEU A 80 -8.78 4.01 1.37
N TRP A 81 -9.14 3.00 2.13
CA TRP A 81 -10.26 3.09 3.05
C TRP A 81 -10.04 4.16 4.11
N ASN A 82 -8.82 4.26 4.61
CA ASN A 82 -8.46 5.21 5.65
C ASN A 82 -8.21 6.62 5.10
N ARG A 83 -8.28 6.77 3.78
CA ARG A 83 -8.04 8.05 3.11
C ARG A 83 -6.61 8.56 3.25
N ASP A 84 -5.69 7.65 3.44
CA ASP A 84 -4.26 7.98 3.42
C ASP A 84 -3.78 8.23 2.01
N ILE A 85 -4.45 7.61 1.04
CA ILE A 85 -4.16 7.84 -0.38
C ILE A 85 -5.48 8.12 -1.09
N THR A 86 -5.38 8.79 -2.23
CA THR A 86 -6.55 9.07 -3.05
C THR A 86 -6.92 7.82 -3.86
N ARG A 87 -8.15 7.84 -4.38
CA ARG A 87 -8.57 6.80 -5.31
C ARG A 87 -7.64 6.72 -6.50
N LYS A 88 -7.23 7.87 -7.02
CA LYS A 88 -6.32 7.92 -8.15
C LYS A 88 -5.00 7.23 -7.82
N ALA A 89 -4.46 7.49 -6.64
CA ALA A 89 -3.20 6.87 -6.23
C ALA A 89 -3.36 5.36 -6.07
N PHE A 90 -4.50 4.92 -5.51
CA PHE A 90 -4.78 3.50 -5.37
C PHE A 90 -4.79 2.82 -6.74
N LEU A 91 -5.49 3.41 -7.69
CA LEU A 91 -5.58 2.85 -9.03
C LEU A 91 -4.21 2.81 -9.71
N ALA A 92 -3.42 3.87 -9.56
CA ALA A 92 -2.11 3.93 -10.17
C ALA A 92 -1.19 2.83 -9.64
N GLU A 93 -1.21 2.63 -8.32
CA GLU A 93 -0.40 1.58 -7.71
C GLU A 93 -0.84 0.20 -8.19
N GLY A 94 -2.14 -0.01 -8.26
CA GLY A 94 -2.65 -1.29 -8.71
C GLY A 94 -2.30 -1.57 -10.16
N TYR A 95 -2.48 -0.59 -11.03
CA TYR A 95 -2.19 -0.77 -12.45
C TYR A 95 -0.70 -1.03 -12.67
N GLN A 96 0.14 -0.39 -11.89
CA GLN A 96 1.56 -0.58 -12.04
C GLN A 96 1.98 -1.99 -11.68
N ARG A 97 1.41 -2.53 -10.62
CA ARG A 97 1.79 -3.86 -10.15
C ARG A 97 1.07 -4.98 -10.90
N TYR A 98 -0.17 -4.74 -11.30
CA TYR A 98 -0.98 -5.73 -12.01
C TYR A 98 -1.61 -5.07 -13.24
N PRO A 99 -0.81 -4.85 -14.29
CA PRO A 99 -1.32 -4.07 -15.44
C PRO A 99 -2.54 -4.67 -16.12
N GLY A 100 -2.72 -5.98 -16.05
CA GLY A 100 -3.87 -6.61 -16.68
C GLY A 100 -5.13 -6.58 -15.85
N HIS A 101 -5.11 -5.93 -14.69
CA HIS A 101 -6.23 -5.97 -13.76
C HIS A 101 -6.81 -4.60 -13.45
N SER A 102 -6.78 -3.69 -14.42
CA SER A 102 -7.30 -2.35 -14.17
C SER A 102 -8.77 -2.37 -13.79
N TYR A 103 -9.56 -3.25 -14.40
CA TYR A 103 -10.97 -3.33 -14.06
C TYR A 103 -11.15 -3.75 -12.59
N GLU A 104 -10.35 -4.70 -12.15
CA GLU A 104 -10.47 -5.21 -10.79
C GLU A 104 -10.15 -4.15 -9.76
N PHE A 105 -9.11 -3.36 -9.99
CA PHE A 105 -8.79 -2.28 -9.07
C PHE A 105 -9.87 -1.21 -9.06
N TYR A 106 -10.42 -0.90 -10.22
CA TYR A 106 -11.52 0.05 -10.28
C TYR A 106 -12.72 -0.47 -9.50
N PHE A 107 -13.06 -1.74 -9.69
CA PHE A 107 -14.20 -2.35 -9.00
C PHE A 107 -14.01 -2.31 -7.49
N ILE A 108 -12.80 -2.61 -7.03
CA ILE A 108 -12.50 -2.58 -5.60
C ILE A 108 -12.61 -1.18 -5.05
N ALA A 109 -12.06 -0.20 -5.76
CA ALA A 109 -12.14 1.19 -5.32
C ALA A 109 -13.60 1.65 -5.21
N GLU A 110 -14.43 1.27 -6.18
CA GLU A 110 -15.86 1.58 -6.12
C GLU A 110 -16.49 0.92 -4.90
N GLY A 111 -16.12 -0.32 -4.64
CA GLY A 111 -16.68 -1.04 -3.51
C GLY A 111 -16.36 -0.37 -2.18
N PHE A 112 -15.14 0.08 -2.02
CA PHE A 112 -14.77 0.78 -0.79
C PHE A 112 -15.51 2.11 -0.68
N GLN A 113 -15.69 2.80 -1.77
CA GLN A 113 -16.40 4.06 -1.74
C GLN A 113 -17.87 3.87 -1.35
N LYS A 114 -18.50 2.82 -1.85
CA LYS A 114 -19.90 2.57 -1.54
C LYS A 114 -20.13 2.10 -0.11
N ASN A 115 -19.14 1.43 0.46
CA ASN A 115 -19.31 0.82 1.77
C ASN A 115 -18.57 1.52 2.90
N SER A 116 -18.05 2.68 2.65
CA SER A 116 -17.32 3.43 3.68
C SER A 116 -18.27 4.25 4.55
#